data_65abfa1fee2a66697f33358f762cb0ac
#
_entry.id   65abfa1fee2a66697f33358f762cb0ac
#
_cell.length_a   1.000
_cell.length_b   1.000
_cell.length_c   1.000
_cell.angle_alpha   90.00
_cell.angle_beta   90.00
_cell.angle_gamma   90.00
#
_symmetry.space_group_name_H-M   'P 1'
#
loop_
_entity.id
_entity.type
_entity.pdbx_description
1 polymer ?
#
loop_
_entity_poly.entity_id
_entity_poly.type
_entity_poly.pdbx_seq_one_letter_code
_entity_poly.pdbx_strand_id
1 'polypeptide(L)'
;MKMKKRIAALLLAVVLVVSLTGCKDTLTGVAHKLMGTSDEVQEEDTTRWAEQTGDPLIIQGIADASAKFATATADGCLYAVFNGIWSRQTSYFTVPGGTLNIMACGTAEGTQKFKIALWKKVDGGAEYVPESTYYVKTDGTDYRCTVSGLDPAAQ
;
A
#
# COMPACT_ATOMS: atom_id res chain seq x y z
N MET A 1 23.88 -34.93 -36.95
CA MET A 1 22.59 -34.50 -36.40
C MET A 1 22.53 -34.42 -34.85
N LYS A 2 23.30 -35.22 -34.12
CA LYS A 2 23.34 -35.20 -32.62
C LYS A 2 24.01 -33.97 -31.98
N MET A 3 24.99 -33.36 -32.67
CA MET A 3 25.72 -32.19 -32.18
C MET A 3 24.90 -30.91 -32.13
N LYS A 4 24.05 -30.68 -33.16
CA LYS A 4 23.19 -29.48 -33.20
C LYS A 4 22.12 -29.46 -32.12
N LYS A 5 21.61 -30.60 -31.68
CA LYS A 5 20.63 -30.73 -30.60
C LYS A 5 21.27 -30.45 -29.22
N ARG A 6 22.54 -30.79 -29.03
CA ARG A 6 23.27 -30.53 -27.78
C ARG A 6 23.63 -29.07 -27.62
N ILE A 7 23.97 -28.37 -28.72
CA ILE A 7 24.26 -26.93 -28.71
C ILE A 7 22.99 -26.14 -28.44
N ALA A 8 21.85 -26.52 -29.00
CA ALA A 8 20.56 -25.88 -28.73
C ALA A 8 20.11 -26.05 -27.28
N ALA A 9 20.33 -27.23 -26.69
CA ALA A 9 20.01 -27.49 -25.29
C ALA A 9 20.94 -26.72 -24.35
N LEU A 10 22.21 -26.53 -24.71
CA LEU A 10 23.18 -25.79 -23.92
C LEU A 10 22.91 -24.27 -23.98
N LEU A 11 22.51 -23.75 -25.12
CA LEU A 11 22.08 -22.36 -25.29
C LEU A 11 20.78 -22.07 -24.49
N LEU A 12 19.83 -23.02 -24.49
CA LEU A 12 18.62 -22.88 -23.70
C LEU A 12 18.90 -22.90 -22.20
N ALA A 13 19.83 -23.74 -21.75
CA ALA A 13 20.27 -23.77 -20.34
C ALA A 13 21.00 -22.49 -19.93
N VAL A 14 21.82 -21.90 -20.79
CA VAL A 14 22.52 -20.63 -20.54
C VAL A 14 21.53 -19.47 -20.45
N VAL A 15 20.51 -19.41 -21.31
CA VAL A 15 19.45 -18.39 -21.25
C VAL A 15 18.64 -18.53 -19.97
N LEU A 16 18.34 -19.76 -19.53
CA LEU A 16 17.64 -20.01 -18.27
C LEU A 16 18.47 -19.62 -17.03
N VAL A 17 19.77 -19.86 -17.04
CA VAL A 17 20.67 -19.48 -15.94
C VAL A 17 20.85 -17.97 -15.87
N VAL A 18 20.96 -17.27 -17.01
CA VAL A 18 21.04 -15.80 -17.03
C VAL A 18 19.73 -15.14 -16.57
N SER A 19 18.57 -15.75 -16.83
CA SER A 19 17.31 -15.25 -16.32
C SER A 19 17.09 -15.52 -14.82
N LEU A 20 17.82 -16.45 -14.22
CA LEU A 20 17.75 -16.74 -12.78
C LEU A 20 18.76 -15.96 -11.93
N THR A 21 19.82 -15.42 -12.55
CA THR A 21 20.85 -14.65 -11.84
C THR A 21 20.74 -13.13 -12.05
N GLY A 22 19.83 -12.69 -12.95
CA GLY A 22 19.58 -11.28 -13.25
C GLY A 22 18.42 -10.75 -12.45
N CYS A 23 18.72 -9.97 -11.45
CA CYS A 23 17.90 -8.98 -10.76
C CYS A 23 16.56 -9.47 -10.18
N LYS A 24 16.57 -9.75 -8.89
CA LYS A 24 15.37 -9.85 -8.06
C LYS A 24 14.45 -8.64 -8.27
N ASP A 25 15.02 -7.47 -8.51
CA ASP A 25 14.28 -6.21 -8.61
C ASP A 25 13.54 -6.04 -9.95
N THR A 26 14.09 -6.54 -11.06
CA THR A 26 13.45 -6.38 -12.38
C THR A 26 12.26 -7.30 -12.58
N LEU A 27 12.27 -8.50 -12.01
CA LEU A 27 11.15 -9.45 -12.12
C LEU A 27 9.96 -9.02 -11.26
N THR A 28 10.21 -8.41 -10.10
CA THR A 28 9.17 -7.88 -9.22
C THR A 28 8.46 -6.70 -9.89
N GLY A 29 9.20 -5.76 -10.50
CA GLY A 29 8.63 -4.62 -11.20
C GLY A 29 7.78 -5.00 -12.41
N VAL A 30 8.21 -5.99 -13.20
CA VAL A 30 7.44 -6.45 -14.37
C VAL A 30 6.17 -7.21 -13.95
N ALA A 31 6.23 -8.03 -12.90
CA ALA A 31 5.07 -8.75 -12.40
C ALA A 31 4.01 -7.79 -11.81
N HIS A 32 4.42 -6.76 -11.07
CA HIS A 32 3.54 -5.71 -10.57
C HIS A 32 2.86 -4.92 -11.69
N LYS A 33 3.61 -4.57 -12.74
CA LYS A 33 3.07 -3.83 -13.88
C LYS A 33 2.08 -4.63 -14.72
N LEU A 34 2.26 -5.97 -14.83
CA LEU A 34 1.35 -6.85 -15.55
C LEU A 34 0.08 -7.19 -14.76
N MET A 35 0.13 -7.13 -13.42
CA MET A 35 -1.03 -7.41 -12.56
C MET A 35 -1.83 -6.17 -12.18
N GLY A 36 -1.49 -4.98 -12.68
CA GLY A 36 -2.25 -3.75 -12.45
C GLY A 36 -2.26 -3.28 -10.99
N THR A 37 -1.36 -3.80 -10.16
CA THR A 37 -1.14 -3.29 -8.82
C THR A 37 -0.09 -2.20 -8.89
N SER A 38 -0.52 -0.97 -9.13
CA SER A 38 0.33 0.22 -9.08
C SER A 38 0.63 0.60 -7.62
N ASP A 39 1.28 -0.29 -6.89
CA ASP A 39 1.79 -0.04 -5.54
C ASP A 39 3.27 0.36 -5.55
N GLU A 40 3.78 0.89 -6.65
CA GLU A 40 5.06 1.60 -6.64
C GLU A 40 4.85 2.96 -5.95
N VAL A 41 4.75 2.93 -4.64
CA VAL A 41 5.16 4.08 -3.84
C VAL A 41 6.64 4.22 -4.11
N GLN A 42 7.03 5.29 -4.78
CA GLN A 42 8.43 5.56 -5.08
C GLN A 42 9.21 5.54 -3.77
N GLU A 43 10.30 4.78 -3.72
CA GLU A 43 11.16 4.60 -2.55
C GLU A 43 11.84 5.91 -2.06
N GLU A 44 11.54 7.04 -2.67
CA GLU A 44 12.07 8.34 -2.29
C GLU A 44 11.40 8.95 -1.05
N ASP A 45 10.32 8.36 -0.57
CA ASP A 45 9.67 8.86 0.63
C ASP A 45 10.46 8.39 1.86
N THR A 46 11.08 9.34 2.55
CA THR A 46 11.71 9.08 3.84
C THR A 46 10.74 8.31 4.72
N THR A 47 11.16 7.16 5.25
CA THR A 47 10.30 6.30 6.07
C THR A 47 9.72 7.09 7.24
N ARG A 48 8.45 7.46 7.13
CA ARG A 48 7.71 8.13 8.18
C ARG A 48 6.92 7.11 8.98
N TRP A 49 7.01 7.22 10.28
CA TRP A 49 6.23 6.41 11.20
C TRP A 49 5.10 7.23 11.78
N ALA A 50 3.93 6.63 11.90
CA ALA A 50 2.85 7.20 12.68
C ALA A 50 3.27 7.27 14.16
N GLU A 51 2.83 8.32 14.85
CA GLU A 51 3.15 8.57 16.24
C GLU A 51 2.12 7.89 17.15
N GLN A 52 2.59 7.29 18.23
CA GLN A 52 1.71 6.72 19.24
C GLN A 52 0.82 7.82 19.85
N THR A 53 -0.46 7.53 20.03
CA THR A 53 -1.41 8.45 20.66
C THR A 53 -2.08 7.79 21.86
N GLY A 54 -2.49 8.60 22.82
CA GLY A 54 -3.34 8.16 23.94
C GLY A 54 -4.84 8.27 23.62
N ASP A 55 -5.19 8.84 22.46
CA ASP A 55 -6.57 8.95 22.05
C ASP A 55 -7.04 7.60 21.49
N PRO A 56 -8.15 7.04 21.99
CA PRO A 56 -8.62 5.75 21.51
C PRO A 56 -9.18 5.84 20.09
N LEU A 57 -8.81 4.86 19.24
CA LEU A 57 -9.44 4.70 17.94
C LEU A 57 -10.85 4.10 18.08
N ILE A 58 -11.86 4.86 17.70
CA ILE A 58 -13.26 4.43 17.71
C ILE A 58 -13.73 4.27 16.28
N ILE A 59 -14.12 3.06 15.89
CA ILE A 59 -14.67 2.74 14.57
C ILE A 59 -16.19 2.89 14.58
N GLN A 60 -16.74 3.62 13.62
CA GLN A 60 -18.17 3.84 13.48
C GLN A 60 -18.68 3.37 12.12
N GLY A 61 -19.95 2.99 12.05
CA GLY A 61 -20.63 2.66 10.81
C GLY A 61 -20.22 1.33 10.16
N ILE A 62 -19.31 0.59 10.72
CA ILE A 62 -18.89 -0.75 10.24
C ILE A 62 -19.52 -1.81 11.14
N ALA A 63 -20.43 -2.61 10.58
CA ALA A 63 -21.17 -3.63 11.34
C ALA A 63 -20.30 -4.86 11.69
N ASP A 64 -19.35 -5.21 10.85
CA ASP A 64 -18.47 -6.36 11.04
C ASP A 64 -17.00 -5.92 11.04
N ALA A 65 -16.43 -5.78 12.22
CA ALA A 65 -15.01 -5.46 12.39
C ALA A 65 -14.07 -6.61 11.97
N SER A 66 -14.58 -7.81 11.79
CA SER A 66 -13.82 -8.97 11.32
C SER A 66 -13.83 -9.14 9.79
N ALA A 67 -14.51 -8.27 9.07
CA ALA A 67 -14.55 -8.29 7.61
C ALA A 67 -13.13 -8.25 7.02
N LYS A 68 -12.93 -8.94 5.90
CA LYS A 68 -11.65 -8.84 5.18
C LYS A 68 -11.32 -7.40 4.79
N PHE A 69 -12.32 -6.66 4.36
CA PHE A 69 -12.24 -5.23 4.11
C PHE A 69 -13.65 -4.63 4.14
N ALA A 70 -13.83 -3.59 4.92
CA ALA A 70 -15.06 -2.79 4.93
C ALA A 70 -14.72 -1.32 5.18
N THR A 71 -15.52 -0.44 4.61
CA THR A 71 -15.43 1.01 4.83
C THR A 71 -16.80 1.59 5.17
N ALA A 72 -16.80 2.65 5.96
CA ALA A 72 -17.98 3.43 6.28
C ALA A 72 -17.63 4.92 6.38
N THR A 73 -18.59 5.78 6.18
CA THR A 73 -18.45 7.22 6.40
C THR A 73 -19.48 7.65 7.43
N ALA A 74 -19.03 8.27 8.50
CA ALA A 74 -19.88 8.82 9.54
C ALA A 74 -19.21 10.07 10.13
N ASP A 75 -20.00 11.09 10.45
CA ASP A 75 -19.56 12.33 11.11
C ASP A 75 -18.36 13.02 10.45
N GLY A 76 -18.30 12.97 9.11
CA GLY A 76 -17.19 13.54 8.34
C GLY A 76 -15.90 12.74 8.37
N CYS A 77 -15.92 11.54 8.93
CA CYS A 77 -14.79 10.62 8.99
C CYS A 77 -15.01 9.42 8.07
N LEU A 78 -13.92 8.96 7.44
CA LEU A 78 -13.88 7.69 6.72
C LEU A 78 -13.26 6.63 7.64
N TYR A 79 -14.00 5.58 7.88
CA TYR A 79 -13.58 4.41 8.65
C TYR A 79 -13.26 3.25 7.73
N ALA A 80 -12.22 2.51 8.05
CA ALA A 80 -11.83 1.31 7.33
C ALA A 80 -11.37 0.23 8.30
N VAL A 81 -11.80 -1.00 8.07
CA VAL A 81 -11.26 -2.21 8.71
C VAL A 81 -10.73 -3.15 7.64
N PHE A 82 -9.68 -3.89 7.99
CA PHE A 82 -9.08 -4.87 7.10
C PHE A 82 -8.46 -6.03 7.89
N ASN A 83 -8.60 -7.24 7.37
CA ASN A 83 -8.08 -8.45 7.99
C ASN A 83 -7.45 -9.36 6.94
N GLY A 84 -6.18 -9.69 7.12
CA GLY A 84 -5.47 -10.66 6.28
C GLY A 84 -5.45 -10.28 4.79
N ILE A 85 -5.35 -9.00 4.47
CA ILE A 85 -5.23 -8.50 3.10
C ILE A 85 -3.85 -7.91 2.86
N TRP A 86 -3.41 -7.96 1.61
CA TRP A 86 -2.13 -7.40 1.20
C TRP A 86 -2.20 -5.90 0.89
N SER A 87 -3.20 -5.51 0.11
CA SER A 87 -3.44 -4.12 -0.29
C SER A 87 -4.91 -3.88 -0.58
N ARG A 88 -5.42 -2.73 -0.25
CA ARG A 88 -6.77 -2.26 -0.60
C ARG A 88 -6.80 -0.75 -0.70
N GLN A 89 -7.70 -0.27 -1.54
CA GLN A 89 -8.00 1.14 -1.69
C GLN A 89 -9.40 1.40 -1.15
N THR A 90 -9.57 2.51 -0.42
CA THR A 90 -10.88 3.02 0.01
C THR A 90 -11.59 3.71 -1.15
N SER A 91 -12.84 4.10 -0.96
CA SER A 91 -13.49 5.06 -1.85
C SER A 91 -12.76 6.40 -1.81
N TYR A 92 -12.84 7.16 -2.88
CA TYR A 92 -12.37 8.53 -2.92
C TYR A 92 -13.14 9.41 -1.95
N PHE A 93 -12.49 10.39 -1.39
CA PHE A 93 -13.06 11.39 -0.48
C PHE A 93 -12.37 12.74 -0.69
N THR A 94 -12.97 13.80 -0.19
CA THR A 94 -12.39 15.15 -0.22
C THR A 94 -11.92 15.55 1.17
N VAL A 95 -10.92 16.45 1.22
CA VAL A 95 -10.37 16.99 2.47
C VAL A 95 -10.52 18.52 2.46
N PRO A 96 -11.72 19.08 2.75
CA PRO A 96 -12.00 20.49 2.55
C PRO A 96 -11.04 21.45 3.29
N GLY A 97 -10.47 21.01 4.41
CA GLY A 97 -9.50 21.79 5.19
C GLY A 97 -8.05 21.66 4.73
N GLY A 98 -7.77 20.87 3.68
CA GLY A 98 -6.40 20.62 3.21
C GLY A 98 -5.50 19.88 4.21
N THR A 99 -6.06 19.37 5.31
CA THR A 99 -5.34 18.61 6.34
C THR A 99 -6.13 17.37 6.71
N LEU A 100 -5.52 16.20 6.59
CA LEU A 100 -6.10 14.93 6.96
C LEU A 100 -5.41 14.38 8.21
N ASN A 101 -6.18 14.12 9.26
CA ASN A 101 -5.73 13.39 10.43
C ASN A 101 -6.15 11.93 10.28
N ILE A 102 -5.20 11.03 10.45
CA ILE A 102 -5.41 9.59 10.32
C ILE A 102 -5.09 8.95 11.67
N MET A 103 -6.03 8.19 12.19
CA MET A 103 -5.79 7.29 13.33
C MET A 103 -5.80 5.86 12.84
N ALA A 104 -4.90 5.04 13.35
CA ALA A 104 -4.76 3.66 12.93
C ALA A 104 -4.29 2.77 14.08
N CYS A 105 -4.82 1.55 14.12
CA CYS A 105 -4.41 0.51 15.04
C CYS A 105 -4.37 -0.83 14.27
N GLY A 106 -3.43 -1.67 14.58
CA GLY A 106 -3.33 -2.99 13.97
C GLY A 106 -2.67 -3.99 14.89
N THR A 107 -3.04 -5.25 14.73
CA THR A 107 -2.44 -6.38 15.44
C THR A 107 -1.96 -7.42 14.44
N ALA A 108 -0.77 -7.98 14.67
CA ALA A 108 -0.26 -9.10 13.92
C ALA A 108 0.71 -9.92 14.79
N GLU A 109 0.95 -11.16 14.40
CA GLU A 109 1.99 -11.96 15.04
C GLU A 109 3.38 -11.44 14.66
N GLY A 110 4.25 -11.28 15.65
CA GLY A 110 5.61 -10.79 15.49
C GLY A 110 5.68 -9.28 15.20
N THR A 111 6.86 -8.82 14.79
CA THR A 111 7.10 -7.40 14.49
C THR A 111 6.72 -7.14 13.03
N GLN A 112 5.51 -6.69 12.80
CA GLN A 112 5.01 -6.34 11.48
C GLN A 112 4.62 -4.86 11.42
N LYS A 113 4.33 -4.40 10.22
CA LYS A 113 3.83 -3.05 9.95
C LYS A 113 2.91 -3.07 8.75
N PHE A 114 2.02 -2.11 8.68
CA PHE A 114 1.30 -1.79 7.44
C PHE A 114 1.57 -0.35 7.03
N LYS A 115 1.28 -0.06 5.79
CA LYS A 115 1.52 1.24 5.18
C LYS A 115 0.18 1.89 4.82
N ILE A 116 0.05 3.18 5.11
CA ILE A 116 -1.02 4.04 4.66
C ILE A 116 -0.41 5.06 3.70
N ALA A 117 -1.02 5.26 2.54
CA ALA A 117 -0.61 6.27 1.56
C ALA A 117 -1.84 6.88 0.90
N LEU A 118 -1.76 8.15 0.52
CA LEU A 118 -2.83 8.84 -0.19
C LEU A 118 -2.58 8.83 -1.70
N TRP A 119 -3.68 8.71 -2.44
CA TRP A 119 -3.72 8.77 -3.88
C TRP A 119 -4.84 9.70 -4.30
N LYS A 120 -4.55 10.69 -5.13
CA LYS A 120 -5.57 11.57 -5.71
C LYS A 120 -6.09 11.01 -7.02
N LYS A 121 -7.37 11.20 -7.27
CA LYS A 121 -8.00 10.84 -8.54
C LYS A 121 -7.54 11.78 -9.63
N VAL A 122 -7.13 11.23 -10.77
CA VAL A 122 -6.77 11.94 -11.99
C VAL A 122 -7.48 11.32 -13.17
N ASP A 123 -7.48 12.01 -14.32
CA ASP A 123 -8.02 11.45 -15.55
C ASP A 123 -7.27 10.16 -15.94
N GLY A 124 -8.02 9.06 -15.99
CA GLY A 124 -7.48 7.75 -16.34
C GLY A 124 -6.86 6.95 -15.19
N GLY A 125 -6.92 7.42 -13.93
CA GLY A 125 -6.37 6.64 -12.82
C GLY A 125 -6.25 7.35 -11.49
N ALA A 126 -5.17 7.06 -10.79
CA ALA A 126 -4.80 7.69 -9.54
C ALA A 126 -3.33 8.06 -9.54
N GLU A 127 -2.97 9.14 -8.89
CA GLU A 127 -1.63 9.64 -8.72
C GLU A 127 -1.27 9.70 -7.25
N TYR A 128 -0.08 9.21 -6.90
CA TYR A 128 0.43 9.24 -5.54
C TYR A 128 0.59 10.69 -5.03
N VAL A 129 0.14 10.93 -3.81
CA VAL A 129 0.35 12.22 -3.13
C VAL A 129 1.70 12.17 -2.41
N PRO A 130 2.68 12.97 -2.83
CA PRO A 130 4.00 12.99 -2.20
C PRO A 130 3.92 13.21 -0.70
N GLU A 131 4.85 12.60 0.03
CA GLU A 131 4.96 12.73 1.49
C GLU A 131 3.73 12.28 2.31
N SER A 132 2.81 11.51 1.71
CA SER A 132 1.60 11.01 2.38
C SER A 132 1.74 9.59 2.95
N THR A 133 2.90 8.97 2.81
CA THR A 133 3.12 7.60 3.28
C THR A 133 3.53 7.56 4.74
N TYR A 134 2.80 6.77 5.52
CA TYR A 134 3.12 6.46 6.91
C TYR A 134 3.11 4.96 7.16
N TYR A 135 4.06 4.50 7.97
CA TYR A 135 4.10 3.15 8.49
C TYR A 135 3.50 3.09 9.88
N VAL A 136 2.68 2.10 10.13
CA VAL A 136 2.02 1.84 11.42
C VAL A 136 2.46 0.49 11.93
N LYS A 137 2.88 0.41 13.19
CA LYS A 137 3.21 -0.86 13.85
C LYS A 137 1.94 -1.64 14.15
N THR A 138 2.07 -2.98 14.14
CA THR A 138 0.95 -3.89 14.43
C THR A 138 1.07 -4.50 15.84
N ASP A 139 1.29 -3.65 16.82
CA ASP A 139 1.47 -4.01 18.23
C ASP A 139 0.21 -3.80 19.10
N GLY A 140 -0.92 -3.47 18.46
CA GLY A 140 -2.18 -3.21 19.16
C GLY A 140 -2.28 -1.81 19.78
N THR A 141 -1.32 -0.95 19.50
CA THR A 141 -1.33 0.44 19.98
C THR A 141 -2.03 1.34 18.98
N ASP A 142 -2.69 2.39 19.46
CA ASP A 142 -3.28 3.45 18.64
C ASP A 142 -2.21 4.43 18.18
N TYR A 143 -2.18 4.71 16.88
CA TYR A 143 -1.24 5.60 16.22
C TYR A 143 -1.99 6.72 15.50
N ARG A 144 -1.33 7.86 15.36
CA ARG A 144 -1.81 9.01 14.61
C ARG A 144 -0.76 9.49 13.63
N CYS A 145 -1.20 9.94 12.46
CA CYS A 145 -0.41 10.73 11.53
C CYS A 145 -1.25 11.83 10.90
N THR A 146 -0.58 12.86 10.39
CA THR A 146 -1.24 14.03 9.79
C THR A 146 -0.60 14.32 8.44
N VAL A 147 -1.42 14.45 7.41
CA VAL A 147 -1.02 14.91 6.09
C VAL A 147 -1.62 16.28 5.85
N SER A 148 -0.77 17.28 5.61
CA SER A 148 -1.16 18.68 5.39
C SER A 148 -0.80 19.13 3.98
N GLY A 149 -1.33 20.28 3.54
CA GLY A 149 -1.07 20.83 2.22
C GLY A 149 -1.81 20.12 1.09
N LEU A 150 -2.85 19.38 1.43
CA LEU A 150 -3.71 18.72 0.44
C LEU A 150 -4.57 19.75 -0.31
N ASP A 151 -4.80 19.50 -1.59
CA ASP A 151 -5.74 20.31 -2.38
C ASP A 151 -7.18 20.00 -1.92
N PRO A 152 -7.92 21.00 -1.40
CA PRO A 152 -9.29 20.79 -0.93
C PRO A 152 -10.29 20.36 -2.03
N ALA A 153 -9.96 20.61 -3.29
CA ALA A 153 -10.80 20.23 -4.44
C ALA A 153 -10.47 18.83 -4.99
N ALA A 154 -9.33 18.25 -4.61
CA ALA A 154 -8.95 16.90 -5.04
C ALA A 154 -9.78 15.81 -4.34
N GLN A 155 -9.90 14.67 -5.02
CA GLN A 155 -10.52 13.45 -4.49
C GLN A 155 -9.48 12.34 -4.41
#